data_a549a260a509934e4fc7516c7940e2c4
#
_entry.id   a549a260a509934e4fc7516c7940e2c4
#
_cell.length_a   1.000
_cell.length_b   1.000
_cell.length_c   1.000
_cell.angle_alpha   90.00
_cell.angle_beta   90.00
_cell.angle_gamma   90.00
#
_symmetry.space_group_name_H-M   'P 1'
#
loop_
_entity.id
_entity.type
_entity.pdbx_description
1 polymer ?
#
loop_
_entity_poly.entity_id
_entity_poly.type
_entity_poly.pdbx_seq_one_letter_code
_entity_poly.pdbx_strand_id
1 'polypeptide(L)'
;MAIAAVWLVSMGGTLPVPAQTQHAPAADAPSAEVPFGFKAYGVFSRMITERNYLAVVALKDAADGRATDAVGAVSGLRGEISMIEGRLIVSYGVDCGAACPAAATETATLLATASAQHWRAVAIDKDLDAKAAETFIRAQAKAYGLIETKPFPFRINGTITDFVMHVNAAPNPRFKGHGSFDEMAVTGLAKGPRLAGSVVGFYAPPALQGVITHGGDYFHSHYVDEQRTTTAHLDSFGIAAGSTLLLPRQE
;
A
#
# COMPACT_ATOMS: atom_id res chain seq x y z
N MET A 1 -48.13 -57.95 -41.66
CA MET A 1 -48.54 -56.89 -40.70
C MET A 1 -47.39 -55.89 -40.64
N ALA A 2 -47.59 -54.75 -41.29
CA ALA A 2 -46.63 -53.65 -41.34
C ALA A 2 -47.06 -52.55 -40.36
N ILE A 3 -46.15 -52.18 -39.45
CA ILE A 3 -46.37 -51.10 -38.48
C ILE A 3 -45.68 -49.85 -39.04
N ALA A 4 -46.48 -48.84 -39.40
CA ALA A 4 -46.00 -47.57 -39.86
C ALA A 4 -45.54 -46.71 -38.64
N ALA A 5 -44.32 -46.21 -38.65
CA ALA A 5 -43.82 -45.25 -37.70
C ALA A 5 -44.08 -43.82 -38.18
N VAL A 6 -44.85 -43.04 -37.38
CA VAL A 6 -45.14 -41.65 -37.62
C VAL A 6 -44.06 -40.81 -36.97
N TRP A 7 -43.34 -40.00 -37.75
CA TRP A 7 -42.39 -39.00 -37.27
C TRP A 7 -43.08 -37.66 -37.03
N LEU A 8 -43.10 -37.21 -35.75
CA LEU A 8 -43.53 -35.86 -35.39
C LEU A 8 -42.33 -34.91 -35.56
N VAL A 9 -42.46 -33.98 -36.50
CA VAL A 9 -41.50 -32.88 -36.66
C VAL A 9 -41.90 -31.76 -35.69
N SER A 10 -41.11 -31.56 -34.65
CA SER A 10 -41.24 -30.41 -33.73
C SER A 10 -40.60 -29.17 -34.36
N MET A 11 -41.42 -28.19 -34.75
CA MET A 11 -40.90 -26.87 -35.14
C MET A 11 -40.57 -26.08 -33.88
N GLY A 12 -39.25 -26.00 -33.54
CA GLY A 12 -38.73 -25.12 -32.51
C GLY A 12 -38.74 -23.67 -32.98
N GLY A 13 -39.70 -22.88 -32.49
CA GLY A 13 -39.69 -21.44 -32.68
C GLY A 13 -38.56 -20.80 -31.81
N THR A 14 -37.57 -20.20 -32.45
CA THR A 14 -36.56 -19.35 -31.78
C THR A 14 -37.20 -18.03 -31.37
N LEU A 15 -37.35 -17.80 -30.07
CA LEU A 15 -37.75 -16.49 -29.55
C LEU A 15 -36.59 -15.51 -29.75
N PRO A 16 -36.82 -14.25 -30.15
CA PRO A 16 -35.77 -13.26 -30.29
C PRO A 16 -35.25 -12.90 -28.91
N VAL A 17 -33.89 -13.02 -28.73
CA VAL A 17 -33.19 -12.54 -27.57
C VAL A 17 -33.25 -11.01 -27.59
N PRO A 18 -33.68 -10.32 -26.51
CA PRO A 18 -33.65 -8.87 -26.47
C PRO A 18 -32.21 -8.37 -26.57
N ALA A 19 -31.98 -7.42 -27.47
CA ALA A 19 -30.71 -6.77 -27.65
C ALA A 19 -30.30 -6.09 -26.33
N GLN A 20 -29.18 -6.51 -25.76
CA GLN A 20 -28.58 -5.82 -24.64
C GLN A 20 -28.14 -4.42 -25.13
N THR A 21 -28.81 -3.40 -24.63
CA THR A 21 -28.36 -2.02 -24.77
C THR A 21 -26.97 -1.93 -24.14
N GLN A 22 -25.94 -1.83 -24.99
CA GLN A 22 -24.59 -1.44 -24.54
C GLN A 22 -24.72 -0.04 -23.94
N HIS A 23 -24.57 0.06 -22.62
CA HIS A 23 -24.37 1.34 -21.97
C HIS A 23 -23.07 1.90 -22.53
N ALA A 24 -23.19 3.04 -23.22
CA ALA A 24 -22.03 3.84 -23.57
C ALA A 24 -21.25 4.13 -22.30
N PRO A 25 -19.90 4.06 -22.31
CA PRO A 25 -19.11 4.45 -21.17
C PRO A 25 -19.48 5.91 -20.83
N ALA A 26 -19.85 6.15 -19.56
CA ALA A 26 -20.08 7.49 -19.06
C ALA A 26 -18.84 8.32 -19.39
N ALA A 27 -19.07 9.46 -20.06
CA ALA A 27 -18.00 10.40 -20.38
C ALA A 27 -17.23 10.69 -19.10
N ASP A 28 -15.91 10.47 -19.14
CA ASP A 28 -14.98 10.76 -18.05
C ASP A 28 -15.20 12.19 -17.58
N ALA A 29 -15.80 12.35 -16.39
CA ALA A 29 -15.65 13.58 -15.66
C ALA A 29 -14.13 13.81 -15.51
N PRO A 30 -13.60 15.05 -15.70
CA PRO A 30 -12.18 15.31 -15.56
C PRO A 30 -11.74 14.74 -14.21
N SER A 31 -10.90 13.72 -14.22
CA SER A 31 -10.36 13.11 -13.02
C SER A 31 -9.61 14.22 -12.30
N ALA A 32 -10.12 14.66 -11.15
CA ALA A 32 -9.42 15.64 -10.34
C ALA A 32 -8.00 15.09 -10.14
N GLU A 33 -7.01 15.82 -10.63
CA GLU A 33 -5.60 15.39 -10.63
C GLU A 33 -5.23 14.97 -9.22
N VAL A 34 -4.82 13.71 -9.08
CA VAL A 34 -4.47 13.17 -7.76
C VAL A 34 -3.09 13.72 -7.43
N PRO A 35 -2.91 14.43 -6.30
CA PRO A 35 -1.67 15.08 -5.98
C PRO A 35 -0.48 14.12 -6.03
N PHE A 36 0.66 14.62 -6.50
CA PHE A 36 1.93 13.88 -6.53
C PHE A 36 1.87 12.59 -7.36
N GLY A 37 1.00 12.49 -8.36
CA GLY A 37 0.85 11.27 -9.16
C GLY A 37 0.53 10.04 -8.33
N PHE A 38 -0.12 10.21 -7.17
CA PHE A 38 -0.46 9.12 -6.26
C PHE A 38 -1.28 8.03 -6.97
N LYS A 39 -0.88 6.78 -6.76
CA LYS A 39 -1.59 5.60 -7.21
C LYS A 39 -1.70 4.61 -6.06
N ALA A 40 -2.85 3.94 -5.96
CA ALA A 40 -3.08 2.82 -5.06
C ALA A 40 -3.37 1.56 -5.87
N TYR A 41 -2.71 0.46 -5.51
CA TYR A 41 -2.90 -0.86 -6.09
C TYR A 41 -3.30 -1.83 -4.98
N GLY A 42 -4.38 -2.58 -5.19
CA GLY A 42 -4.97 -3.44 -4.18
C GLY A 42 -5.84 -2.66 -3.19
N VAL A 43 -6.47 -3.42 -2.29
CA VAL A 43 -7.37 -2.88 -1.26
C VAL A 43 -7.14 -3.65 0.03
N PHE A 44 -6.65 -2.97 1.06
CA PHE A 44 -6.28 -3.58 2.35
C PHE A 44 -7.44 -4.37 2.98
N SER A 45 -8.64 -3.79 3.03
CA SER A 45 -9.81 -4.45 3.62
C SER A 45 -10.16 -5.77 2.91
N ARG A 46 -9.90 -5.91 1.61
CA ARG A 46 -10.11 -7.17 0.87
C ARG A 46 -9.07 -8.23 1.23
N MET A 47 -7.85 -7.83 1.61
CA MET A 47 -6.85 -8.76 2.13
C MET A 47 -7.35 -9.43 3.41
N ILE A 48 -8.06 -8.69 4.26
CA ILE A 48 -8.67 -9.22 5.48
C ILE A 48 -9.93 -10.04 5.14
N THR A 49 -10.93 -9.44 4.52
CA THR A 49 -12.27 -10.03 4.38
C THR A 49 -12.34 -11.16 3.37
N GLU A 50 -11.58 -11.07 2.29
CA GLU A 50 -11.56 -12.05 1.20
C GLU A 50 -10.33 -12.97 1.24
N ARG A 51 -9.36 -12.70 2.14
CA ARG A 51 -8.07 -13.37 2.17
C ARG A 51 -7.36 -13.33 0.81
N ASN A 52 -7.54 -12.22 0.10
CA ASN A 52 -6.98 -12.04 -1.23
C ASN A 52 -5.58 -11.40 -1.14
N TYR A 53 -4.56 -12.22 -1.30
CA TYR A 53 -3.14 -11.84 -1.28
C TYR A 53 -2.49 -11.98 -2.66
N LEU A 54 -3.30 -12.08 -3.72
CA LEU A 54 -2.80 -12.22 -5.08
C LEU A 54 -2.09 -10.94 -5.55
N ALA A 55 -1.23 -11.12 -6.55
CA ALA A 55 -0.57 -10.01 -7.22
C ALA A 55 -1.59 -9.08 -7.90
N VAL A 56 -1.47 -7.78 -7.66
CA VAL A 56 -2.30 -6.74 -8.30
C VAL A 56 -1.49 -5.87 -9.25
N VAL A 57 -0.15 -5.81 -9.06
CA VAL A 57 0.76 -5.05 -9.92
C VAL A 57 2.17 -5.62 -9.85
N ALA A 58 2.89 -5.60 -10.97
CA ALA A 58 4.32 -5.87 -10.97
C ALA A 58 5.10 -4.61 -10.56
N LEU A 59 6.12 -4.74 -9.70
CA LEU A 59 6.85 -3.60 -9.18
C LEU A 59 7.54 -2.78 -10.27
N LYS A 60 8.03 -3.45 -11.33
CA LYS A 60 8.61 -2.77 -12.51
C LYS A 60 7.63 -1.83 -13.21
N ASP A 61 6.32 -2.20 -13.21
CA ASP A 61 5.27 -1.41 -13.87
C ASP A 61 4.76 -0.29 -12.95
N ALA A 62 4.73 -0.53 -11.64
CA ALA A 62 4.36 0.48 -10.65
C ALA A 62 5.44 1.55 -10.47
N ALA A 63 6.71 1.16 -10.56
CA ALA A 63 7.85 2.08 -10.45
C ALA A 63 7.97 3.01 -11.67
N ASP A 64 7.47 2.64 -12.84
CA ASP A 64 7.38 3.31 -14.17
C ASP A 64 8.42 4.44 -14.45
N GLY A 65 9.50 4.53 -13.68
CA GLY A 65 10.55 5.56 -13.74
C GLY A 65 10.11 6.94 -13.24
N ARG A 66 8.89 7.10 -12.75
CA ARG A 66 8.35 8.37 -12.22
C ARG A 66 8.10 8.32 -10.73
N ALA A 67 7.66 7.18 -10.19
CA ALA A 67 7.45 7.03 -8.75
C ALA A 67 8.76 7.23 -8.00
N THR A 68 8.71 8.04 -6.95
CA THR A 68 9.87 8.32 -6.07
C THR A 68 9.69 7.69 -4.69
N ASP A 69 8.47 7.42 -4.30
CA ASP A 69 8.09 6.89 -2.99
C ASP A 69 7.04 5.79 -3.15
N ALA A 70 7.20 4.73 -2.39
CA ALA A 70 6.20 3.67 -2.29
C ALA A 70 6.27 2.96 -0.94
N VAL A 71 5.12 2.44 -0.50
CA VAL A 71 4.99 1.47 0.60
C VAL A 71 3.99 0.40 0.22
N GLY A 72 4.20 -0.83 0.65
CA GLY A 72 3.26 -1.92 0.39
C GLY A 72 3.80 -3.30 0.74
N ALA A 73 3.02 -4.32 0.41
CA ALA A 73 3.31 -5.71 0.73
C ALA A 73 3.51 -6.55 -0.55
N VAL A 74 4.50 -7.44 -0.51
CA VAL A 74 4.77 -8.42 -1.57
C VAL A 74 3.58 -9.36 -1.70
N SER A 75 3.23 -9.74 -2.92
CA SER A 75 2.15 -10.70 -3.19
C SER A 75 2.35 -12.00 -2.42
N GLY A 76 1.24 -12.55 -1.89
CA GLY A 76 1.28 -13.70 -1.00
C GLY A 76 1.78 -13.36 0.41
N LEU A 77 1.80 -12.07 0.82
CA LEU A 77 2.28 -11.61 2.14
C LEU A 77 3.67 -12.16 2.49
N ARG A 78 4.60 -12.15 1.52
CA ARG A 78 5.94 -12.74 1.67
C ARG A 78 7.00 -11.73 2.11
N GLY A 79 6.67 -10.45 2.17
CA GLY A 79 7.61 -9.39 2.49
C GLY A 79 6.98 -8.00 2.41
N GLU A 80 7.83 -7.00 2.68
CA GLU A 80 7.50 -5.58 2.63
C GLU A 80 8.22 -4.89 1.48
N ILE A 81 7.57 -3.87 0.93
CA ILE A 81 8.05 -3.08 -0.20
C ILE A 81 8.15 -1.64 0.23
N SER A 82 9.29 -1.02 -0.04
CA SER A 82 9.44 0.43 0.03
C SER A 82 10.13 0.96 -1.21
N MET A 83 9.84 2.19 -1.55
CA MET A 83 10.63 2.99 -2.47
C MET A 83 10.92 4.33 -1.81
N ILE A 84 12.17 4.75 -1.85
CA ILE A 84 12.61 6.06 -1.37
C ILE A 84 13.59 6.65 -2.39
N GLU A 85 13.30 7.87 -2.85
CA GLU A 85 14.09 8.54 -3.90
C GLU A 85 14.26 7.68 -5.17
N GLY A 86 13.20 6.96 -5.56
CA GLY A 86 13.20 6.07 -6.72
C GLY A 86 13.94 4.75 -6.52
N ARG A 87 14.57 4.53 -5.38
CA ARG A 87 15.22 3.25 -5.05
C ARG A 87 14.22 2.28 -4.43
N LEU A 88 13.97 1.19 -5.14
CA LEU A 88 13.11 0.09 -4.70
C LEU A 88 13.85 -0.83 -3.73
N ILE A 89 13.21 -1.15 -2.62
CA ILE A 89 13.73 -2.01 -1.54
C ILE A 89 12.64 -3.03 -1.22
N VAL A 90 13.01 -4.30 -1.13
CA VAL A 90 12.13 -5.40 -0.72
C VAL A 90 12.79 -6.17 0.40
N SER A 91 12.08 -6.38 1.49
CA SER A 91 12.47 -7.28 2.57
C SER A 91 11.53 -8.46 2.66
N TYR A 92 12.06 -9.64 2.90
CA TYR A 92 11.29 -10.87 3.07
C TYR A 92 11.28 -11.28 4.53
N GLY A 93 10.13 -11.73 5.02
CA GLY A 93 9.98 -12.17 6.41
C GLY A 93 10.61 -13.54 6.70
N VAL A 94 11.12 -14.21 5.67
CA VAL A 94 11.94 -15.41 5.77
C VAL A 94 13.30 -15.15 5.14
N ASP A 95 14.35 -15.70 5.74
CA ASP A 95 15.68 -15.65 5.14
C ASP A 95 15.70 -16.59 3.92
N CYS A 96 15.74 -16.01 2.75
CA CYS A 96 15.87 -16.73 1.47
C CYS A 96 17.27 -16.56 0.87
N GLY A 97 18.16 -15.79 1.50
CA GLY A 97 19.53 -15.57 1.03
C GLY A 97 19.61 -15.23 -0.45
N ALA A 98 20.48 -15.92 -1.20
CA ALA A 98 20.62 -15.71 -2.65
C ALA A 98 19.40 -16.20 -3.47
N ALA A 99 18.47 -16.93 -2.88
CA ALA A 99 17.23 -17.36 -3.54
C ALA A 99 16.11 -16.33 -3.47
N CYS A 100 16.30 -15.19 -2.77
CA CYS A 100 15.34 -14.10 -2.79
C CYS A 100 15.22 -13.55 -4.22
N PRO A 101 14.00 -13.35 -4.72
CA PRO A 101 13.80 -12.70 -6.00
C PRO A 101 14.37 -11.29 -6.00
N ALA A 102 14.89 -10.84 -7.14
CA ALA A 102 15.30 -9.44 -7.29
C ALA A 102 14.07 -8.53 -7.15
N ALA A 103 14.18 -7.42 -6.42
CA ALA A 103 13.07 -6.51 -6.15
C ALA A 103 12.29 -6.10 -7.42
N ALA A 104 12.99 -5.85 -8.54
CA ALA A 104 12.36 -5.48 -9.81
C ALA A 104 11.49 -6.59 -10.44
N THR A 105 11.67 -7.85 -10.03
CA THR A 105 10.88 -8.99 -10.54
C THR A 105 9.68 -9.33 -9.68
N GLU A 106 9.56 -8.67 -8.53
CA GLU A 106 8.47 -8.91 -7.58
C GLU A 106 7.15 -8.26 -8.00
N THR A 107 6.10 -8.74 -7.37
CA THR A 107 4.74 -8.21 -7.50
C THR A 107 4.19 -7.83 -6.13
N ALA A 108 3.30 -6.87 -6.09
CA ALA A 108 2.63 -6.43 -4.87
C ALA A 108 1.19 -6.95 -4.79
N THR A 109 0.73 -7.26 -3.59
CA THR A 109 -0.69 -7.43 -3.26
C THR A 109 -1.33 -6.13 -2.78
N LEU A 110 -0.53 -5.23 -2.22
CA LEU A 110 -0.90 -3.87 -1.82
C LEU A 110 0.28 -2.95 -2.11
N LEU A 111 0.02 -1.81 -2.75
CA LEU A 111 1.07 -0.82 -3.00
C LEU A 111 0.45 0.57 -3.11
N ALA A 112 1.02 1.53 -2.41
CA ALA A 112 0.81 2.95 -2.63
C ALA A 112 2.08 3.54 -3.24
N THR A 113 1.96 4.36 -4.28
CA THR A 113 3.09 5.04 -4.93
C THR A 113 2.82 6.53 -5.09
N ALA A 114 3.88 7.34 -5.09
CA ALA A 114 3.81 8.75 -5.44
C ALA A 114 5.07 9.21 -6.16
N SER A 115 4.96 10.37 -6.82
CA SER A 115 6.04 11.06 -7.52
C SER A 115 6.17 12.47 -6.95
N ALA A 116 7.02 12.65 -5.94
CA ALA A 116 7.30 13.94 -5.32
C ALA A 116 8.75 14.34 -5.60
N GLN A 117 8.95 15.39 -6.40
CA GLN A 117 10.29 15.84 -6.81
C GLN A 117 10.87 16.88 -5.85
N HIS A 118 10.01 17.68 -5.22
CA HIS A 118 10.42 18.77 -4.34
C HIS A 118 9.88 18.57 -2.93
N TRP A 119 10.75 18.76 -1.96
CA TRP A 119 10.45 18.52 -0.55
C TRP A 119 10.70 19.75 0.28
N ARG A 120 9.92 19.93 1.31
CA ARG A 120 10.09 20.92 2.37
C ARG A 120 10.54 20.21 3.63
N ALA A 121 11.68 20.62 4.16
CA ALA A 121 12.22 20.09 5.40
C ALA A 121 11.65 20.83 6.61
N VAL A 122 11.27 20.09 7.64
CA VAL A 122 10.77 20.57 8.93
C VAL A 122 11.61 19.91 10.01
N ALA A 123 12.30 20.71 10.82
CA ALA A 123 13.03 20.20 11.97
C ALA A 123 12.10 19.67 13.06
N ILE A 124 12.49 18.60 13.72
CA ILE A 124 11.81 18.04 14.89
C ILE A 124 12.70 18.35 16.11
N ASP A 125 12.26 19.35 16.89
CA ASP A 125 13.10 19.94 17.96
C ASP A 125 12.99 19.19 19.30
N LYS A 126 12.05 18.27 19.44
CA LYS A 126 11.83 17.46 20.65
C LYS A 126 11.40 16.05 20.30
N ASP A 127 11.62 15.14 21.25
CA ASP A 127 11.10 13.77 21.10
C ASP A 127 9.56 13.79 21.01
N LEU A 128 9.04 13.00 20.07
CA LEU A 128 7.63 12.81 19.82
C LEU A 128 7.30 11.33 20.03
N ASP A 129 6.34 11.02 20.90
CA ASP A 129 5.75 9.68 20.92
C ASP A 129 4.92 9.42 19.65
N ALA A 130 4.42 8.20 19.47
CA ALA A 130 3.70 7.81 18.27
C ALA A 130 2.50 8.74 17.96
N LYS A 131 1.69 9.08 18.97
CA LYS A 131 0.53 9.96 18.80
C LYS A 131 0.95 11.40 18.50
N ALA A 132 1.99 11.89 19.17
CA ALA A 132 2.53 13.22 18.91
C ALA A 132 3.16 13.32 17.53
N ALA A 133 3.82 12.26 17.04
CA ALA A 133 4.38 12.17 15.70
C ALA A 133 3.30 12.28 14.61
N GLU A 134 2.22 11.53 14.70
CA GLU A 134 1.05 11.65 13.78
C GLU A 134 0.45 13.03 13.81
N THR A 135 0.22 13.59 15.00
CA THR A 135 -0.33 14.94 15.18
C THR A 135 0.58 15.98 14.55
N PHE A 136 1.90 15.86 14.75
CA PHE A 136 2.90 16.76 14.20
C PHE A 136 2.92 16.73 12.67
N ILE A 137 2.97 15.52 12.06
CA ILE A 137 2.97 15.37 10.60
C ILE A 137 1.73 16.04 9.99
N ARG A 138 0.54 15.77 10.53
CA ARG A 138 -0.71 16.38 10.05
C ARG A 138 -0.73 17.90 10.22
N ALA A 139 -0.29 18.41 11.36
CA ALA A 139 -0.24 19.84 11.62
C ALA A 139 0.72 20.55 10.65
N GLN A 140 1.89 20.00 10.40
CA GLN A 140 2.85 20.55 9.44
C GLN A 140 2.32 20.48 8.00
N ALA A 141 1.72 19.35 7.61
CA ALA A 141 1.11 19.18 6.29
C ALA A 141 0.04 20.26 6.04
N LYS A 142 -0.86 20.48 7.02
CA LYS A 142 -1.87 21.53 6.96
C LYS A 142 -1.27 22.93 6.88
N ALA A 143 -0.26 23.23 7.70
CA ALA A 143 0.44 24.52 7.69
C ALA A 143 1.09 24.83 6.32
N TYR A 144 1.44 23.79 5.56
CA TYR A 144 2.03 23.90 4.24
C TYR A 144 1.03 23.76 3.08
N GLY A 145 -0.27 23.75 3.40
CA GLY A 145 -1.34 23.77 2.40
C GLY A 145 -1.66 22.41 1.80
N LEU A 146 -1.12 21.30 2.37
CA LEU A 146 -1.56 19.97 1.96
C LEU A 146 -2.98 19.72 2.45
N ILE A 147 -3.85 19.28 1.54
CA ILE A 147 -5.29 19.14 1.79
C ILE A 147 -5.56 17.82 2.48
N GLU A 148 -6.17 17.83 3.67
CA GLU A 148 -6.49 16.63 4.47
C GLU A 148 -7.44 15.63 3.78
N THR A 149 -8.09 16.01 2.68
CA THR A 149 -8.91 15.09 1.87
C THR A 149 -8.15 14.42 0.72
N LYS A 150 -6.86 14.71 0.59
CA LYS A 150 -6.00 14.19 -0.48
C LYS A 150 -4.83 13.40 0.12
N PRO A 151 -4.41 12.28 -0.50
CA PRO A 151 -3.23 11.56 -0.08
C PRO A 151 -1.96 12.36 -0.38
N PHE A 152 -0.95 12.19 0.45
CA PHE A 152 0.39 12.72 0.19
C PHE A 152 1.46 11.78 0.76
N PRO A 153 2.63 11.67 0.11
CA PRO A 153 3.77 10.98 0.68
C PRO A 153 4.45 11.85 1.72
N PHE A 154 5.14 11.25 2.67
CA PHE A 154 6.06 11.94 3.57
C PHE A 154 7.29 11.08 3.83
N ARG A 155 8.37 11.71 4.27
CA ARG A 155 9.56 11.02 4.72
C ARG A 155 10.01 11.60 6.06
N ILE A 156 10.70 10.79 6.86
CA ILE A 156 11.40 11.23 8.05
C ILE A 156 12.84 10.70 7.93
N ASN A 157 13.81 11.57 8.08
CA ASN A 157 15.21 11.19 8.16
C ASN A 157 15.71 11.44 9.59
N GLY A 158 16.29 10.41 10.23
CA GLY A 158 16.82 10.52 11.58
C GLY A 158 16.63 9.26 12.41
N THR A 159 16.10 9.39 13.62
CA THR A 159 15.96 8.28 14.56
C THR A 159 14.51 8.10 14.96
N ILE A 160 13.98 6.90 14.75
CA ILE A 160 12.70 6.48 15.34
C ILE A 160 12.91 5.99 16.77
N THR A 161 11.88 6.13 17.62
CA THR A 161 11.91 5.74 19.05
C THR A 161 10.72 4.84 19.38
N ASP A 162 10.88 3.99 20.41
CA ASP A 162 9.83 3.11 20.92
C ASP A 162 9.04 2.41 19.81
N PHE A 163 9.79 1.90 18.84
CA PHE A 163 9.22 1.35 17.62
C PHE A 163 8.78 -0.11 17.77
N VAL A 164 7.71 -0.44 17.07
CA VAL A 164 7.28 -1.79 16.73
C VAL A 164 7.17 -1.87 15.22
N MET A 165 7.81 -2.85 14.60
CA MET A 165 7.76 -3.05 13.16
C MET A 165 7.77 -4.53 12.80
N HIS A 166 7.27 -4.87 11.64
CA HIS A 166 7.27 -6.24 11.16
C HIS A 166 7.62 -6.35 9.67
N VAL A 167 8.00 -7.58 9.28
CA VAL A 167 8.10 -7.99 7.88
C VAL A 167 7.23 -9.22 7.68
N ASN A 168 6.31 -9.16 6.74
CA ASN A 168 5.44 -10.29 6.40
C ASN A 168 6.26 -11.47 5.87
N ALA A 169 5.93 -12.68 6.31
CA ALA A 169 6.60 -13.92 5.91
C ALA A 169 5.69 -14.85 5.08
N ALA A 170 4.43 -14.95 5.46
CA ALA A 170 3.41 -15.77 4.80
C ALA A 170 2.01 -15.41 5.31
N PRO A 171 0.95 -15.75 4.56
CA PRO A 171 -0.41 -15.73 5.10
C PRO A 171 -0.52 -16.68 6.30
N ASN A 172 -1.20 -16.24 7.36
CA ASN A 172 -1.48 -17.11 8.49
C ASN A 172 -2.57 -18.14 8.10
N PRO A 173 -2.28 -19.44 8.10
CA PRO A 173 -3.26 -20.47 7.70
C PRO A 173 -4.44 -20.57 8.67
N ARG A 174 -4.32 -20.05 9.89
CA ARG A 174 -5.39 -20.05 10.91
C ARG A 174 -6.34 -18.87 10.76
N PHE A 175 -5.95 -17.83 10.03
CA PHE A 175 -6.79 -16.64 9.84
C PHE A 175 -8.05 -16.96 9.03
N LYS A 176 -9.21 -16.53 9.51
CA LYS A 176 -10.53 -16.86 8.94
C LYS A 176 -11.22 -15.72 8.18
N GLY A 177 -10.51 -14.61 7.90
CA GLY A 177 -11.06 -13.47 7.18
C GLY A 177 -11.77 -12.45 8.08
N HIS A 178 -11.62 -12.58 9.38
CA HIS A 178 -12.08 -11.61 10.39
C HIS A 178 -11.10 -11.65 11.56
N GLY A 179 -10.93 -10.54 12.23
CA GLY A 179 -9.93 -10.35 13.26
C GLY A 179 -8.99 -9.20 12.95
N SER A 180 -7.90 -9.08 13.69
CA SER A 180 -6.90 -8.04 13.50
C SER A 180 -5.95 -8.37 12.34
N PHE A 181 -5.26 -7.34 11.85
CA PHE A 181 -4.18 -7.50 10.86
C PHE A 181 -3.08 -8.43 11.36
N ASP A 182 -2.71 -8.33 12.65
CA ASP A 182 -1.67 -9.13 13.26
C ASP A 182 -1.95 -10.65 13.17
N GLU A 183 -3.22 -11.02 13.02
CA GLU A 183 -3.63 -12.39 12.83
C GLU A 183 -3.56 -12.85 11.37
N MET A 184 -3.58 -11.93 10.40
CA MET A 184 -3.66 -12.22 8.97
C MET A 184 -2.37 -12.83 8.42
N ALA A 185 -1.23 -12.39 8.89
CA ALA A 185 0.08 -12.81 8.42
C ALA A 185 0.93 -13.46 9.52
N VAL A 186 1.83 -14.34 9.11
CA VAL A 186 3.01 -14.69 9.90
C VAL A 186 4.05 -13.61 9.65
N THR A 187 4.60 -13.02 10.70
CA THR A 187 5.50 -11.87 10.60
C THR A 187 6.79 -12.11 11.37
N GLY A 188 7.88 -11.56 10.88
CA GLY A 188 9.08 -11.29 11.66
C GLY A 188 8.93 -9.96 12.39
N LEU A 189 8.80 -9.98 13.71
CA LEU A 189 8.59 -8.80 14.55
C LEU A 189 9.91 -8.27 15.09
N ALA A 190 10.11 -6.95 15.04
CA ALA A 190 11.18 -6.25 15.73
C ALA A 190 10.64 -5.06 16.52
N LYS A 191 11.24 -4.80 17.68
CA LYS A 191 10.94 -3.65 18.54
C LYS A 191 12.17 -3.16 19.28
N GLY A 192 12.18 -1.91 19.61
CA GLY A 192 13.30 -1.35 20.38
C GLY A 192 13.10 0.11 20.73
N PRO A 193 14.01 0.65 21.58
CA PRO A 193 13.90 2.02 22.06
C PRO A 193 14.30 3.07 21.03
N ARG A 194 15.28 2.77 20.15
CA ARG A 194 15.81 3.72 19.17
C ARG A 194 16.41 2.98 17.97
N LEU A 195 16.20 3.55 16.77
CA LEU A 195 16.79 3.02 15.53
C LEU A 195 16.99 4.16 14.53
N ALA A 196 18.21 4.33 14.03
CA ALA A 196 18.52 5.31 12.99
C ALA A 196 18.14 4.79 11.61
N GLY A 197 17.71 5.70 10.73
CA GLY A 197 17.29 5.36 9.36
C GLY A 197 16.34 6.40 8.77
N SER A 198 15.50 5.94 7.87
CA SER A 198 14.46 6.76 7.26
C SER A 198 13.08 6.10 7.44
N VAL A 199 12.06 6.93 7.47
CA VAL A 199 10.67 6.49 7.29
C VAL A 199 10.18 7.01 5.96
N VAL A 200 9.56 6.17 5.17
CA VAL A 200 8.73 6.54 4.02
C VAL A 200 7.29 6.18 4.34
N GLY A 201 6.36 7.09 4.08
CA GLY A 201 4.97 6.86 4.42
C GLY A 201 4.01 7.65 3.58
N PHE A 202 2.73 7.29 3.71
CA PHE A 202 1.62 7.95 3.04
C PHE A 202 0.56 8.35 4.06
N TYR A 203 0.08 9.55 3.92
CA TYR A 203 -1.16 9.97 4.57
C TYR A 203 -2.34 9.43 3.77
N ALA A 204 -3.25 8.75 4.47
CA ALA A 204 -4.51 8.22 3.93
C ALA A 204 -5.68 9.06 4.43
N PRO A 205 -6.30 9.89 3.59
CA PRO A 205 -7.54 10.56 3.94
C PRO A 205 -8.65 9.52 4.21
N PRO A 206 -9.77 9.90 4.85
CA PRO A 206 -10.84 8.96 5.18
C PRO A 206 -11.31 8.06 4.02
N ALA A 207 -11.29 8.56 2.79
CA ALA A 207 -11.67 7.79 1.60
C ALA A 207 -10.67 6.69 1.22
N LEU A 208 -9.44 6.72 1.74
CA LEU A 208 -8.39 5.72 1.49
C LEU A 208 -8.09 4.82 2.69
N GLN A 209 -8.75 5.06 3.82
CA GLN A 209 -8.71 4.13 4.97
C GLN A 209 -9.39 2.82 4.59
N GLY A 210 -8.74 1.71 4.92
CA GLY A 210 -9.15 0.39 4.43
C GLY A 210 -8.77 0.10 2.96
N VAL A 211 -8.21 1.08 2.24
CA VAL A 211 -7.63 0.89 0.90
C VAL A 211 -6.12 0.73 0.99
N ILE A 212 -5.41 1.70 1.54
CA ILE A 212 -3.95 1.66 1.68
C ILE A 212 -3.48 1.57 3.14
N THR A 213 -4.37 1.74 4.10
CA THR A 213 -4.14 1.60 5.56
C THR A 213 -5.19 0.70 6.15
N HIS A 214 -5.07 0.40 7.45
CA HIS A 214 -6.17 -0.15 8.22
C HIS A 214 -7.35 0.83 8.28
N GLY A 215 -8.56 0.30 8.53
CA GLY A 215 -9.71 1.17 8.77
C GLY A 215 -9.52 1.98 10.05
N GLY A 216 -9.58 3.30 9.93
CA GLY A 216 -9.35 4.23 11.03
C GLY A 216 -7.95 4.83 11.10
N ASP A 217 -6.96 4.24 10.43
CA ASP A 217 -5.57 4.73 10.43
C ASP A 217 -5.33 5.76 9.32
N TYR A 218 -4.61 6.80 9.68
CA TYR A 218 -4.27 7.89 8.76
C TYR A 218 -2.93 7.69 8.05
N PHE A 219 -2.09 6.74 8.49
CA PHE A 219 -0.75 6.60 7.95
C PHE A 219 -0.43 5.14 7.62
N HIS A 220 0.24 4.95 6.51
CA HIS A 220 0.93 3.72 6.15
C HIS A 220 2.41 4.04 6.06
N SER A 221 3.21 3.51 6.95
CA SER A 221 4.61 3.90 7.12
C SER A 221 5.53 2.69 7.17
N HIS A 222 6.66 2.81 6.49
CA HIS A 222 7.72 1.81 6.51
C HIS A 222 9.04 2.43 6.97
N TYR A 223 9.77 1.68 7.75
CA TYR A 223 11.18 1.94 8.06
C TYR A 223 12.05 1.50 6.90
N VAL A 224 13.11 2.25 6.65
CA VAL A 224 14.18 1.93 5.69
C VAL A 224 15.52 2.17 6.40
N ASP A 225 16.41 1.18 6.39
CA ASP A 225 17.72 1.29 6.99
C ASP A 225 18.63 2.34 6.31
N GLU A 226 19.68 2.80 6.99
CA GLU A 226 20.59 3.83 6.46
C GLU A 226 21.26 3.43 5.15
N GLN A 227 21.51 2.13 4.95
CA GLN A 227 22.11 1.58 3.73
C GLN A 227 21.09 1.40 2.60
N ARG A 228 19.80 1.56 2.89
CA ARG A 228 18.70 1.34 1.97
C ARG A 228 18.68 -0.07 1.38
N THR A 229 18.90 -1.05 2.25
CA THR A 229 18.96 -2.47 1.91
C THR A 229 17.80 -3.25 2.51
N THR A 230 17.23 -2.76 3.61
CA THR A 230 16.11 -3.41 4.30
C THR A 230 14.97 -2.43 4.56
N THR A 231 13.77 -2.99 4.62
CA THR A 231 12.55 -2.25 4.94
C THR A 231 11.63 -3.10 5.82
N ALA A 232 10.80 -2.46 6.62
CA ALA A 232 9.79 -3.10 7.46
C ALA A 232 8.57 -2.20 7.61
N HIS A 233 7.38 -2.78 7.75
CA HIS A 233 6.17 -2.05 8.11
C HIS A 233 6.28 -1.55 9.56
N LEU A 234 5.93 -0.29 9.79
CA LEU A 234 5.92 0.32 11.12
C LEU A 234 4.51 0.25 11.72
N ASP A 235 4.34 -0.60 12.74
CA ASP A 235 3.09 -0.69 13.50
C ASP A 235 2.91 0.49 14.45
N SER A 236 4.03 0.95 15.02
CA SER A 236 4.07 2.10 15.93
C SER A 236 5.50 2.65 16.00
N PHE A 237 5.65 3.95 16.07
CA PHE A 237 6.96 4.59 16.29
C PHE A 237 6.82 6.02 16.80
N GLY A 238 7.73 6.42 17.66
CA GLY A 238 8.00 7.81 17.97
C GLY A 238 9.15 8.36 17.12
N ILE A 239 9.46 9.64 17.25
CA ILE A 239 10.52 10.31 16.49
C ILE A 239 11.41 11.08 17.48
N ALA A 240 12.72 10.90 17.38
CA ALA A 240 13.67 11.63 18.22
C ALA A 240 13.85 13.08 17.77
N ALA A 241 14.14 13.95 18.70
CA ALA A 241 14.68 15.28 18.44
C ALA A 241 15.93 15.21 17.54
N GLY A 242 16.10 16.19 16.66
CA GLY A 242 17.16 16.24 15.65
C GLY A 242 16.82 15.52 14.36
N SER A 243 15.70 14.81 14.28
CA SER A 243 15.18 14.24 13.04
C SER A 243 14.54 15.33 12.16
N THR A 244 14.34 15.01 10.88
CA THR A 244 13.75 15.93 9.89
C THR A 244 12.56 15.27 9.21
N LEU A 245 11.40 15.92 9.28
CA LEU A 245 10.24 15.59 8.46
C LEU A 245 10.35 16.25 7.09
N LEU A 246 10.13 15.49 6.03
CA LEU A 246 10.06 15.96 4.65
C LEU A 246 8.61 15.85 4.17
N LEU A 247 8.03 16.97 3.74
CA LEU A 247 6.71 17.04 3.14
C LEU A 247 6.82 17.48 1.67
N PRO A 248 6.01 16.92 0.75
CA PRO A 248 6.09 17.27 -0.65
C PRO A 248 5.60 18.71 -0.88
N ARG A 249 6.20 19.40 -1.84
CA ARG A 249 5.71 20.69 -2.32
C ARG A 249 4.71 20.48 -3.44
N GLN A 250 3.60 21.18 -3.38
CA GLN A 250 2.74 21.36 -4.54
C GLN A 250 3.45 22.33 -5.49
N GLU A 251 3.55 21.97 -6.76
CA GLU A 251 4.06 22.84 -7.82
C GLU A 251 3.04 23.94 -8.19
#